data_a6240f55757cab3abc06c3fa3529ce43
#
_entry.id   a6240f55757cab3abc06c3fa3529ce43
#
_cell.length_a   1.000
_cell.length_b   1.000
_cell.length_c   1.000
_cell.angle_alpha   90.00
_cell.angle_beta   90.00
_cell.angle_gamma   90.00
#
_symmetry.space_group_name_H-M   'P 1'
#
loop_
_entity.id
_entity.type
_entity.pdbx_description
1 polymer ?
#
loop_
_entity_poly.entity_id
_entity_poly.type
_entity_poly.pdbx_seq_one_letter_code
_entity_poly.pdbx_strand_id
1 'polypeptide(L)'
;MTKRLAMNETESYKGFELGPIRPPSEAESLLIRVTRNCPWNRCTFCPVYKDATFSRRPVEHVLRDIDTVKRCVDIIVAAKRNGDSPNRTLAQSTISDLHAEHAAYQFVAGGMKSIFLQDGNSLIIKPEDLIRILRHLTFCFPTVTRITSYGRSQTIAKISDDHLLEMADAGLNRIHIGLESGADRVLALVKKGSDKATQIQAGTKVKKAGIELSEYVMPG
;
A
#
# COMPACT_ATOMS: atom_id res chain seq x y z
N MET A 1 -5.60 19.28 -22.30
CA MET A 1 -4.50 18.41 -22.79
C MET A 1 -4.28 17.30 -21.77
N THR A 2 -4.81 16.13 -22.05
CA THR A 2 -4.74 14.95 -21.17
C THR A 2 -3.40 14.24 -21.44
N LYS A 3 -2.41 14.42 -20.59
CA LYS A 3 -1.19 13.59 -20.64
C LYS A 3 -1.62 12.12 -20.38
N ARG A 4 -1.58 11.29 -21.41
CA ARG A 4 -1.66 9.84 -21.30
C ARG A 4 -0.58 9.39 -20.29
N LEU A 5 -1.03 8.81 -19.17
CA LEU A 5 -0.16 8.12 -18.22
C LEU A 5 0.44 6.91 -18.94
N ALA A 6 1.67 7.02 -19.38
CA ALA A 6 2.39 5.93 -20.02
C ALA A 6 2.54 4.79 -18.99
N MET A 7 2.12 3.59 -19.36
CA MET A 7 2.50 2.35 -18.69
C MET A 7 3.97 2.09 -19.02
N ASN A 8 4.84 2.18 -18.02
CA ASN A 8 6.26 1.85 -18.19
C ASN A 8 6.45 0.32 -18.14
N GLU A 9 6.16 -0.37 -19.24
CA GLU A 9 6.43 -1.81 -19.38
C GLU A 9 7.95 -2.12 -19.56
N THR A 10 8.77 -1.10 -19.68
CA THR A 10 10.23 -1.25 -19.95
C THR A 10 11.12 -0.87 -18.77
N GLU A 11 10.56 -0.56 -17.61
CA GLU A 11 11.36 -0.20 -16.44
C GLU A 11 12.12 -1.42 -15.91
N SER A 12 13.45 -1.33 -15.76
CA SER A 12 14.24 -2.40 -15.14
C SER A 12 13.96 -2.49 -13.63
N TYR A 13 13.85 -3.69 -13.10
CA TYR A 13 13.73 -3.93 -11.66
C TYR A 13 15.02 -3.54 -10.94
N LYS A 14 14.90 -2.72 -9.89
CA LYS A 14 16.04 -2.19 -9.13
C LYS A 14 16.12 -2.71 -7.69
N GLY A 15 15.29 -3.67 -7.32
CA GLY A 15 15.17 -4.18 -5.95
C GLY A 15 13.95 -3.67 -5.23
N PHE A 16 13.86 -4.03 -3.94
CA PHE A 16 12.76 -3.70 -3.05
C PHE A 16 12.68 -2.19 -2.79
N GLU A 17 11.47 -1.63 -2.92
CA GLU A 17 11.24 -0.19 -2.72
C GLU A 17 10.41 0.10 -1.48
N LEU A 18 10.86 1.07 -0.68
CA LEU A 18 10.09 1.65 0.43
C LEU A 18 9.55 3.03 0.04
N GLY A 19 8.33 3.33 0.47
CA GLY A 19 7.71 4.65 0.37
C GLY A 19 8.01 5.51 1.62
N PRO A 20 7.76 6.83 1.54
CA PRO A 20 8.14 7.76 2.60
C PRO A 20 7.20 7.76 3.81
N ILE A 21 5.98 7.24 3.68
CA ILE A 21 4.98 7.34 4.75
C ILE A 21 4.26 6.03 5.05
N ARG A 22 3.87 5.91 6.31
CA ARG A 22 2.87 4.97 6.83
C ARG A 22 2.11 5.63 7.98
N PRO A 23 0.87 5.21 8.28
CA PRO A 23 0.21 5.67 9.49
C PRO A 23 0.85 5.04 10.74
N PRO A 24 0.75 5.68 11.93
CA PRO A 24 1.28 5.11 13.18
C PRO A 24 0.75 3.71 13.48
N SER A 25 -0.51 3.42 13.13
CA SER A 25 -1.14 2.09 13.29
C SER A 25 -0.48 0.98 12.47
N GLU A 26 0.37 1.31 11.51
CA GLU A 26 1.07 0.38 10.61
C GLU A 26 2.59 0.33 10.90
N ALA A 27 3.00 0.73 12.11
CA ALA A 27 4.42 0.78 12.47
C ALA A 27 5.12 -0.59 12.38
N GLU A 28 4.40 -1.68 12.66
CA GLU A 28 4.89 -3.07 12.63
C GLU A 28 4.51 -3.83 11.36
N SER A 29 3.80 -3.19 10.43
CA SER A 29 3.35 -3.81 9.20
C SER A 29 4.49 -3.97 8.20
N LEU A 30 4.46 -5.08 7.44
CA LEU A 30 5.27 -5.18 6.23
C LEU A 30 4.80 -4.11 5.23
N LEU A 31 5.73 -3.31 4.75
CA LEU A 31 5.44 -2.22 3.85
C LEU A 31 5.68 -2.67 2.40
N ILE A 32 4.65 -2.63 1.56
CA ILE A 32 4.75 -2.97 0.13
C ILE A 32 4.39 -1.75 -0.71
N ARG A 33 5.32 -1.29 -1.51
CA ARG A 33 5.13 -0.13 -2.37
C ARG A 33 4.51 -0.52 -3.71
N VAL A 34 3.28 -0.09 -3.97
CA VAL A 34 2.52 -0.40 -5.20
C VAL A 34 2.58 0.74 -6.21
N THR A 35 2.56 1.97 -5.72
CA THR A 35 2.74 3.19 -6.52
C THR A 35 3.88 4.02 -5.93
N ARG A 36 4.36 5.00 -6.68
CA ARG A 36 5.32 5.98 -6.16
C ARG A 36 4.64 7.33 -6.09
N ASN A 37 4.68 7.91 -4.90
CA ASN A 37 4.19 9.26 -4.61
C ASN A 37 2.66 9.42 -4.74
N CYS A 38 2.17 10.65 -4.68
CA CYS A 38 0.74 10.95 -4.71
C CYS A 38 0.31 11.41 -6.11
N PRO A 39 -0.73 10.78 -6.71
CA PRO A 39 -1.21 11.15 -8.05
C PRO A 39 -1.87 12.54 -8.11
N TRP A 40 -2.28 13.07 -6.97
CA TRP A 40 -2.90 14.40 -6.88
C TRP A 40 -1.89 15.49 -6.55
N ASN A 41 -1.14 15.33 -5.47
CA ASN A 41 -0.04 16.18 -4.99
C ASN A 41 -0.31 17.70 -4.98
N ARG A 42 -1.58 18.13 -4.78
CA ARG A 42 -2.00 19.53 -4.79
C ARG A 42 -2.48 20.04 -3.43
N CYS A 43 -2.69 19.15 -2.45
CA CYS A 43 -3.16 19.52 -1.13
C CYS A 43 -2.20 20.51 -0.48
N THR A 44 -2.73 21.64 0.02
CA THR A 44 -1.90 22.74 0.55
C THR A 44 -1.21 22.40 1.85
N PHE A 45 -1.78 21.49 2.63
CA PHE A 45 -1.27 21.06 3.93
C PHE A 45 -0.26 19.90 3.87
N CYS A 46 -0.22 19.15 2.76
CA CYS A 46 0.61 17.96 2.67
C CYS A 46 1.99 18.28 2.06
N PRO A 47 3.09 18.17 2.82
CA PRO A 47 4.43 18.43 2.32
C PRO A 47 5.10 17.19 1.69
N VAL A 48 4.57 15.98 1.94
CA VAL A 48 5.28 14.70 1.75
C VAL A 48 5.75 14.45 0.32
N TYR A 49 4.93 14.81 -0.67
CA TYR A 49 5.20 14.49 -2.07
C TYR A 49 5.44 15.72 -2.95
N LYS A 50 5.63 16.90 -2.33
CA LYS A 50 5.95 18.12 -3.10
C LYS A 50 7.20 17.87 -3.95
N ASP A 51 7.14 18.34 -5.19
CA ASP A 51 8.20 18.19 -6.19
C ASP A 51 8.49 16.72 -6.62
N ALA A 52 7.75 15.76 -6.10
CA ALA A 52 7.86 14.36 -6.48
C ALA A 52 6.88 13.99 -7.63
N THR A 53 7.38 13.24 -8.59
CA THR A 53 6.57 12.75 -9.73
C THR A 53 5.87 11.45 -9.36
N PHE A 54 4.56 11.39 -9.63
CA PHE A 54 3.80 10.16 -9.48
C PHE A 54 4.14 9.14 -10.57
N SER A 55 4.27 7.87 -10.20
CA SER A 55 4.30 6.75 -11.15
C SER A 55 3.64 5.50 -10.56
N ARG A 56 3.20 4.60 -11.44
CA ARG A 56 2.77 3.24 -11.08
C ARG A 56 3.96 2.33 -11.24
N ARG A 57 4.14 1.41 -10.31
CA ARG A 57 5.14 0.36 -10.46
C ARG A 57 4.59 -0.75 -11.37
N PRO A 58 5.42 -1.38 -12.20
CA PRO A 58 5.03 -2.61 -12.88
C PRO A 58 4.60 -3.67 -11.86
N VAL A 59 3.50 -4.36 -12.11
CA VAL A 59 2.96 -5.38 -11.19
C VAL A 59 4.01 -6.46 -10.90
N GLU A 60 4.72 -6.90 -11.93
CA GLU A 60 5.78 -7.90 -11.81
C GLU A 60 6.90 -7.48 -10.86
N HIS A 61 7.20 -6.17 -10.77
CA HIS A 61 8.18 -5.66 -9.82
C HIS A 61 7.67 -5.74 -8.38
N VAL A 62 6.37 -5.44 -8.17
CA VAL A 62 5.74 -5.57 -6.85
C VAL A 62 5.70 -7.03 -6.40
N LEU A 63 5.36 -7.96 -7.30
CA LEU A 63 5.37 -9.39 -7.02
C LEU A 63 6.78 -9.89 -6.67
N ARG A 64 7.81 -9.44 -7.41
CA ARG A 64 9.22 -9.76 -7.09
C ARG A 64 9.64 -9.23 -5.71
N ASP A 65 9.19 -8.05 -5.31
CA ASP A 65 9.43 -7.53 -3.96
C ASP A 65 8.84 -8.48 -2.91
N ILE A 66 7.58 -8.89 -3.10
CA ILE A 66 6.88 -9.82 -2.20
C ILE A 66 7.65 -11.15 -2.10
N ASP A 67 8.05 -11.72 -3.24
CA ASP A 67 8.82 -12.96 -3.29
C ASP A 67 10.18 -12.83 -2.60
N THR A 68 10.85 -11.70 -2.77
CA THR A 68 12.16 -11.45 -2.14
C THR A 68 12.03 -11.36 -0.63
N VAL A 69 11.05 -10.58 -0.12
CA VAL A 69 10.77 -10.50 1.31
C VAL A 69 10.35 -11.88 1.86
N LYS A 70 9.52 -12.63 1.12
CA LYS A 70 9.09 -13.99 1.54
C LYS A 70 10.29 -14.90 1.74
N ARG A 71 11.24 -14.92 0.81
CA ARG A 71 12.48 -15.72 0.95
C ARG A 71 13.30 -15.30 2.17
N CYS A 72 13.44 -13.97 2.41
CA CYS A 72 14.13 -13.49 3.61
C CYS A 72 13.42 -13.93 4.89
N VAL A 73 12.09 -13.81 4.94
CA VAL A 73 11.27 -14.25 6.08
C VAL A 73 11.46 -15.74 6.35
N ASP A 74 11.44 -16.58 5.31
CA ASP A 74 11.62 -18.02 5.46
C ASP A 74 12.99 -18.38 6.05
N ILE A 75 14.05 -17.71 5.56
CA ILE A 75 15.41 -17.88 6.10
C ILE A 75 15.47 -17.46 7.57
N ILE A 76 14.92 -16.29 7.92
CA ILE A 76 14.94 -15.78 9.30
C ILE A 76 14.19 -16.73 10.25
N VAL A 77 13.00 -17.18 9.84
CA VAL A 77 12.16 -18.07 10.66
C VAL A 77 12.83 -19.43 10.82
N ALA A 78 13.40 -19.99 9.75
CA ALA A 78 14.12 -21.26 9.80
C ALA A 78 15.36 -21.17 10.71
N ALA A 79 16.17 -20.12 10.57
CA ALA A 79 17.35 -19.91 11.40
C ALA A 79 16.97 -19.79 12.89
N LYS A 80 15.95 -18.99 13.23
CA LYS A 80 15.46 -18.89 14.62
C LYS A 80 15.01 -20.23 15.19
N ARG A 81 14.30 -21.03 14.39
CA ARG A 81 13.83 -22.37 14.82
C ARG A 81 14.99 -23.33 15.09
N ASN A 82 16.06 -23.24 14.30
CA ASN A 82 17.24 -24.11 14.42
C ASN A 82 18.26 -23.62 15.48
N GLY A 83 18.06 -22.44 16.07
CA GLY A 83 19.02 -21.81 16.98
C GLY A 83 20.20 -21.13 16.28
N ASP A 84 20.11 -20.94 14.96
CA ASP A 84 21.13 -20.26 14.16
C ASP A 84 20.98 -18.73 14.20
N SER A 85 22.04 -18.02 13.83
CA SER A 85 22.01 -16.59 13.66
C SER A 85 21.35 -16.22 12.31
N PRO A 86 20.16 -15.56 12.30
CA PRO A 86 19.51 -15.17 11.07
C PRO A 86 20.38 -14.26 10.18
N ASN A 87 21.14 -13.33 10.78
CA ASN A 87 22.05 -12.45 10.05
C ASN A 87 23.11 -13.24 9.28
N ARG A 88 23.71 -14.24 9.94
CA ARG A 88 24.72 -15.09 9.30
C ARG A 88 24.10 -15.91 8.17
N THR A 89 22.92 -16.47 8.40
CA THR A 89 22.23 -17.30 7.41
C THR A 89 21.82 -16.47 6.17
N LEU A 90 21.32 -15.24 6.38
CA LEU A 90 21.03 -14.31 5.27
C LEU A 90 22.29 -13.92 4.50
N ALA A 91 23.36 -13.55 5.19
CA ALA A 91 24.64 -13.19 4.55
C ALA A 91 25.24 -14.33 3.70
N GLN A 92 24.89 -15.58 3.98
CA GLN A 92 25.28 -16.76 3.20
C GLN A 92 24.29 -17.12 2.08
N SER A 93 23.16 -16.42 2.01
CA SER A 93 22.13 -16.64 0.97
C SER A 93 22.50 -15.95 -0.33
N THR A 94 21.77 -16.25 -1.39
CA THR A 94 21.89 -15.58 -2.70
C THR A 94 21.09 -14.28 -2.79
N ILE A 95 20.46 -13.85 -1.69
CA ILE A 95 19.70 -12.60 -1.64
C ILE A 95 20.69 -11.47 -1.33
N SER A 96 20.64 -10.40 -2.14
CA SER A 96 21.52 -9.23 -2.01
C SER A 96 20.72 -7.92 -1.94
N ASP A 97 19.50 -7.97 -1.37
CA ASP A 97 18.61 -6.82 -1.23
C ASP A 97 18.45 -6.45 0.25
N LEU A 98 19.31 -5.54 0.72
CA LEU A 98 19.34 -5.10 2.12
C LEU A 98 18.02 -4.46 2.58
N HIS A 99 17.27 -3.81 1.69
CA HIS A 99 15.98 -3.25 2.05
C HIS A 99 14.94 -4.35 2.29
N ALA A 100 14.91 -5.38 1.45
CA ALA A 100 14.03 -6.53 1.64
C ALA A 100 14.41 -7.32 2.90
N GLU A 101 15.70 -7.50 3.17
CA GLU A 101 16.18 -8.15 4.40
C GLU A 101 15.72 -7.38 5.64
N HIS A 102 15.93 -6.06 5.66
CA HIS A 102 15.48 -5.22 6.78
C HIS A 102 13.97 -5.26 6.97
N ALA A 103 13.19 -5.17 5.89
CA ALA A 103 11.73 -5.28 5.92
C ALA A 103 11.29 -6.64 6.49
N ALA A 104 11.94 -7.74 6.08
CA ALA A 104 11.65 -9.08 6.59
C ALA A 104 11.96 -9.21 8.08
N TYR A 105 13.08 -8.64 8.56
CA TYR A 105 13.40 -8.64 9.99
C TYR A 105 12.34 -7.93 10.82
N GLN A 106 11.95 -6.73 10.40
CA GLN A 106 10.93 -5.95 11.10
C GLN A 106 9.58 -6.68 11.10
N PHE A 107 9.21 -7.25 9.97
CA PHE A 107 7.96 -8.00 9.84
C PHE A 107 7.93 -9.25 10.75
N VAL A 108 9.03 -10.01 10.81
CA VAL A 108 9.14 -11.16 11.74
C VAL A 108 9.14 -10.71 13.18
N ALA A 109 9.79 -9.60 13.52
CA ALA A 109 9.78 -9.03 14.87
C ALA A 109 8.39 -8.54 15.28
N GLY A 110 7.61 -7.96 14.36
CA GLY A 110 6.21 -7.54 14.56
C GLY A 110 5.19 -8.70 14.55
N GLY A 111 5.66 -9.95 14.47
CA GLY A 111 4.80 -11.16 14.55
C GLY A 111 4.08 -11.51 13.25
N MET A 112 4.44 -10.90 12.13
CA MET A 112 3.93 -11.19 10.77
C MET A 112 2.39 -11.10 10.64
N LYS A 113 1.78 -10.10 11.29
CA LYS A 113 0.31 -10.00 11.39
C LYS A 113 -0.32 -9.06 10.37
N SER A 114 0.40 -8.06 9.91
CA SER A 114 -0.18 -7.01 9.05
C SER A 114 0.74 -6.57 7.93
N ILE A 115 0.12 -6.17 6.82
CA ILE A 115 0.79 -5.61 5.63
C ILE A 115 0.14 -4.28 5.29
N PHE A 116 0.95 -3.30 4.91
CA PHE A 116 0.48 -1.98 4.47
C PHE A 116 0.94 -1.68 3.05
N LEU A 117 -0.02 -1.42 2.15
CA LEU A 117 0.25 -0.97 0.79
C LEU A 117 0.56 0.54 0.80
N GLN A 118 1.83 0.85 0.59
CA GLN A 118 2.37 2.21 0.77
C GLN A 118 2.00 3.20 -0.33
N ASP A 119 2.33 4.45 -0.04
CA ASP A 119 2.10 5.68 -0.78
C ASP A 119 0.66 6.18 -0.79
N GLY A 120 0.46 7.36 -1.34
CA GLY A 120 -0.74 8.15 -1.14
C GLY A 120 -2.04 7.59 -1.74
N ASN A 121 -1.96 6.58 -2.61
CA ASN A 121 -3.16 5.98 -3.24
C ASN A 121 -2.83 4.72 -4.05
N SER A 122 -2.68 3.57 -3.41
CA SER A 122 -2.41 2.31 -4.12
C SER A 122 -3.60 1.81 -4.96
N LEU A 123 -4.82 2.23 -4.62
CA LEU A 123 -6.05 1.85 -5.34
C LEU A 123 -6.17 2.46 -6.75
N ILE A 124 -5.22 3.30 -7.19
CA ILE A 124 -5.26 3.96 -8.51
C ILE A 124 -4.76 3.06 -9.66
N ILE A 125 -4.14 1.94 -9.36
CA ILE A 125 -3.79 0.94 -10.38
C ILE A 125 -5.05 0.23 -10.88
N LYS A 126 -4.93 -0.58 -11.91
CA LYS A 126 -6.07 -1.37 -12.38
C LYS A 126 -6.56 -2.29 -11.26
N PRO A 127 -7.88 -2.42 -11.07
CA PRO A 127 -8.44 -3.30 -10.03
C PRO A 127 -7.90 -4.73 -10.09
N GLU A 128 -7.81 -5.30 -11.29
CA GLU A 128 -7.33 -6.66 -11.52
C GLU A 128 -5.86 -6.84 -11.09
N ASP A 129 -5.04 -5.81 -11.33
CA ASP A 129 -3.63 -5.77 -10.92
C ASP A 129 -3.51 -5.74 -9.39
N LEU A 130 -4.34 -4.93 -8.73
CA LEU A 130 -4.35 -4.85 -7.26
C LEU A 130 -4.85 -6.17 -6.64
N ILE A 131 -5.91 -6.77 -7.18
CA ILE A 131 -6.44 -8.06 -6.74
C ILE A 131 -5.36 -9.15 -6.88
N ARG A 132 -4.60 -9.16 -7.98
CA ARG A 132 -3.48 -10.08 -8.18
C ARG A 132 -2.40 -9.91 -7.11
N ILE A 133 -2.02 -8.68 -6.79
CA ILE A 133 -1.05 -8.37 -5.73
C ILE A 133 -1.58 -8.84 -4.37
N LEU A 134 -2.84 -8.55 -4.03
CA LEU A 134 -3.46 -8.95 -2.76
C LEU A 134 -3.48 -10.48 -2.60
N ARG A 135 -3.92 -11.21 -3.64
CA ARG A 135 -3.92 -12.68 -3.63
C ARG A 135 -2.51 -13.27 -3.48
N HIS A 136 -1.51 -12.64 -4.09
CA HIS A 136 -0.12 -13.07 -3.94
C HIS A 136 0.40 -12.83 -2.52
N LEU A 137 0.05 -11.71 -1.89
CA LEU A 137 0.37 -11.41 -0.49
C LEU A 137 -0.24 -12.44 0.47
N THR A 138 -1.53 -12.75 0.32
CA THR A 138 -2.22 -13.74 1.16
C THR A 138 -1.68 -15.16 0.95
N PHE A 139 -1.28 -15.49 -0.27
CA PHE A 139 -0.60 -16.75 -0.57
C PHE A 139 0.78 -16.85 0.09
N CYS A 140 1.61 -15.81 -0.03
CA CYS A 140 2.96 -15.78 0.53
C CYS A 140 2.96 -15.70 2.06
N PHE A 141 1.99 -15.02 2.66
CA PHE A 141 1.93 -14.75 4.10
C PHE A 141 0.56 -15.15 4.69
N PRO A 142 0.25 -16.45 4.77
CA PRO A 142 -1.08 -16.93 5.19
C PRO A 142 -1.41 -16.63 6.66
N THR A 143 -0.43 -16.23 7.48
CA THR A 143 -0.62 -15.82 8.88
C THR A 143 -1.00 -14.36 9.04
N VAL A 144 -0.95 -13.59 7.95
CA VAL A 144 -1.38 -12.18 7.95
C VAL A 144 -2.89 -12.10 8.11
N THR A 145 -3.31 -11.32 9.09
CA THR A 145 -4.74 -11.11 9.39
C THR A 145 -5.26 -9.77 8.90
N ARG A 146 -4.36 -8.86 8.48
CA ARG A 146 -4.74 -7.51 8.06
C ARG A 146 -3.86 -7.00 6.93
N ILE A 147 -4.48 -6.64 5.81
CA ILE A 147 -3.86 -5.88 4.73
C ILE A 147 -4.58 -4.54 4.62
N THR A 148 -3.84 -3.45 4.68
CA THR A 148 -4.38 -2.09 4.67
C THR A 148 -3.75 -1.24 3.57
N SER A 149 -4.42 -0.17 3.16
CA SER A 149 -3.94 0.74 2.13
C SER A 149 -4.40 2.16 2.35
N TYR A 150 -3.64 3.13 1.88
CA TYR A 150 -4.20 4.46 1.61
C TYR A 150 -5.02 4.44 0.32
N GLY A 151 -6.16 5.13 0.35
CA GLY A 151 -7.00 5.38 -0.81
C GLY A 151 -7.50 6.82 -0.84
N ARG A 152 -7.65 7.38 -2.04
CA ARG A 152 -8.33 8.66 -2.23
C ARG A 152 -9.79 8.42 -2.57
N SER A 153 -10.70 9.14 -1.93
CA SER A 153 -12.15 9.06 -2.17
C SER A 153 -12.52 9.18 -3.66
N GLN A 154 -11.88 10.10 -4.39
CA GLN A 154 -12.03 10.25 -5.83
C GLN A 154 -11.68 8.99 -6.64
N THR A 155 -10.74 8.20 -6.18
CA THR A 155 -10.36 6.94 -6.83
C THR A 155 -11.39 5.86 -6.48
N ILE A 156 -11.69 5.72 -5.19
CA ILE A 156 -12.61 4.70 -4.68
C ILE A 156 -14.01 4.86 -5.27
N ALA A 157 -14.53 6.09 -5.37
CA ALA A 157 -15.83 6.37 -5.95
C ALA A 157 -15.97 5.84 -7.40
N LYS A 158 -14.87 5.69 -8.13
CA LYS A 158 -14.84 5.22 -9.54
C LYS A 158 -14.64 3.71 -9.68
N ILE A 159 -14.19 3.01 -8.64
CA ILE A 159 -14.04 1.55 -8.66
C ILE A 159 -15.45 0.94 -8.62
N SER A 160 -15.72 -0.12 -9.37
CA SER A 160 -17.00 -0.81 -9.29
C SER A 160 -17.21 -1.47 -7.92
N ASP A 161 -18.45 -1.71 -7.53
CA ASP A 161 -18.76 -2.39 -6.28
C ASP A 161 -18.20 -3.82 -6.30
N ASP A 162 -18.29 -4.51 -7.44
CA ASP A 162 -17.77 -5.86 -7.64
C ASP A 162 -16.25 -5.92 -7.42
N HIS A 163 -15.50 -4.99 -8.00
CA HIS A 163 -14.04 -4.94 -7.78
C HIS A 163 -13.67 -4.66 -6.32
N LEU A 164 -14.44 -3.82 -5.60
CA LEU A 164 -14.20 -3.61 -4.16
C LEU A 164 -14.48 -4.87 -3.35
N LEU A 165 -15.53 -5.62 -3.68
CA LEU A 165 -15.81 -6.93 -3.09
C LEU A 165 -14.68 -7.92 -3.36
N GLU A 166 -14.22 -8.01 -4.63
CA GLU A 166 -13.08 -8.88 -4.98
C GLU A 166 -11.79 -8.49 -4.26
N MET A 167 -11.53 -7.19 -4.03
CA MET A 167 -10.38 -6.72 -3.25
C MET A 167 -10.52 -7.13 -1.77
N ALA A 168 -11.73 -7.06 -1.20
CA ALA A 168 -12.00 -7.54 0.15
C ALA A 168 -11.74 -9.05 0.25
N ASP A 169 -12.29 -9.85 -0.67
CA ASP A 169 -12.09 -11.30 -0.75
C ASP A 169 -10.63 -11.69 -0.95
N ALA A 170 -9.87 -10.84 -1.66
CA ALA A 170 -8.43 -11.00 -1.85
C ALA A 170 -7.60 -10.62 -0.62
N GLY A 171 -8.22 -10.09 0.44
CA GLY A 171 -7.60 -9.81 1.72
C GLY A 171 -7.41 -8.33 2.08
N LEU A 172 -7.95 -7.38 1.30
CA LEU A 172 -7.91 -5.96 1.67
C LEU A 172 -8.93 -5.70 2.80
N ASN A 173 -8.42 -5.53 4.03
CA ASN A 173 -9.29 -5.42 5.22
C ASN A 173 -9.65 -3.98 5.59
N ARG A 174 -8.76 -3.02 5.32
CA ARG A 174 -8.96 -1.62 5.72
C ARG A 174 -8.43 -0.65 4.68
N ILE A 175 -9.17 0.42 4.46
CA ILE A 175 -8.74 1.57 3.66
C ILE A 175 -8.68 2.81 4.54
N HIS A 176 -7.54 3.50 4.51
CA HIS A 176 -7.35 4.80 5.13
C HIS A 176 -7.62 5.91 4.09
N ILE A 177 -8.58 6.77 4.39
CA ILE A 177 -8.95 7.90 3.53
C ILE A 177 -8.66 9.21 4.26
N GLY A 178 -7.96 10.12 3.62
CA GLY A 178 -7.92 11.51 4.09
C GLY A 178 -9.26 12.18 3.79
N LEU A 179 -10.18 12.23 4.75
CA LEU A 179 -11.42 13.01 4.69
C LEU A 179 -11.12 14.51 4.80
N GLU A 180 -10.28 14.86 5.75
CA GLU A 180 -9.84 16.20 6.17
C GLU A 180 -10.98 17.04 6.75
N SER A 181 -12.10 17.20 6.00
CA SER A 181 -13.28 17.96 6.43
C SER A 181 -14.54 17.47 5.73
N GLY A 182 -15.68 17.59 6.38
CA GLY A 182 -17.01 17.40 5.78
C GLY A 182 -17.58 18.64 5.09
N ALA A 183 -16.84 19.76 5.01
CA ALA A 183 -17.27 21.02 4.41
C ALA A 183 -16.57 21.28 3.09
N ASP A 184 -17.35 21.41 2.00
CA ASP A 184 -16.81 21.64 0.64
C ASP A 184 -15.94 22.88 0.55
N ARG A 185 -16.30 23.95 1.29
CA ARG A 185 -15.49 25.17 1.37
C ARG A 185 -14.07 24.89 1.89
N VAL A 186 -13.94 24.04 2.90
CA VAL A 186 -12.62 23.66 3.47
C VAL A 186 -11.89 22.74 2.49
N LEU A 187 -12.55 21.75 1.91
CA LEU A 187 -11.95 20.85 0.92
C LEU A 187 -11.41 21.61 -0.30
N ALA A 188 -12.14 22.64 -0.77
CA ALA A 188 -11.67 23.52 -1.83
C ALA A 188 -10.47 24.37 -1.39
N LEU A 189 -10.50 24.97 -0.19
CA LEU A 189 -9.43 25.78 0.36
C LEU A 189 -8.11 24.99 0.45
N VAL A 190 -8.18 23.77 0.97
CA VAL A 190 -7.00 22.88 1.09
C VAL A 190 -6.66 22.16 -0.21
N LYS A 191 -7.36 22.41 -1.29
CA LYS A 191 -7.17 21.79 -2.61
C LYS A 191 -7.19 20.25 -2.55
N LYS A 192 -8.10 19.67 -1.77
CA LYS A 192 -8.20 18.22 -1.58
C LYS A 192 -8.50 17.47 -2.87
N GLY A 193 -9.22 18.08 -3.80
CA GLY A 193 -9.62 17.50 -5.08
C GLY A 193 -10.70 16.43 -4.94
N SER A 194 -11.54 16.56 -3.93
CA SER A 194 -12.79 15.84 -3.71
C SER A 194 -13.75 16.75 -2.96
N ASP A 195 -15.05 16.49 -3.07
CA ASP A 195 -16.13 17.14 -2.36
C ASP A 195 -16.80 16.20 -1.35
N LYS A 196 -17.71 16.72 -0.54
CA LYS A 196 -18.46 15.97 0.47
C LYS A 196 -19.22 14.79 -0.16
N ALA A 197 -19.86 14.99 -1.32
CA ALA A 197 -20.62 13.93 -1.99
C ALA A 197 -19.72 12.75 -2.38
N THR A 198 -18.57 13.03 -2.97
CA THR A 198 -17.55 12.02 -3.33
C THR A 198 -16.99 11.29 -2.08
N GLN A 199 -16.79 12.01 -0.98
CA GLN A 199 -16.34 11.40 0.29
C GLN A 199 -17.38 10.40 0.81
N ILE A 200 -18.65 10.80 0.89
CA ILE A 200 -19.76 9.93 1.32
C ILE A 200 -19.89 8.73 0.40
N GLN A 201 -19.87 8.93 -0.92
CA GLN A 201 -19.95 7.84 -1.88
C GLN A 201 -18.81 6.82 -1.68
N ALA A 202 -17.58 7.29 -1.55
CA ALA A 202 -16.42 6.43 -1.35
C ALA A 202 -16.53 5.62 -0.05
N GLY A 203 -16.84 6.29 1.07
CA GLY A 203 -17.01 5.63 2.36
C GLY A 203 -18.12 4.58 2.36
N THR A 204 -19.27 4.91 1.74
CA THR A 204 -20.40 3.97 1.59
C THR A 204 -19.99 2.72 0.80
N LYS A 205 -19.27 2.89 -0.31
CA LYS A 205 -18.79 1.77 -1.13
C LYS A 205 -17.79 0.88 -0.38
N VAL A 206 -16.84 1.48 0.34
CA VAL A 206 -15.89 0.74 1.20
C VAL A 206 -16.62 -0.11 2.23
N LYS A 207 -17.58 0.48 2.95
CA LYS A 207 -18.38 -0.21 3.96
C LYS A 207 -19.25 -1.32 3.37
N LYS A 208 -19.87 -1.07 2.21
CA LYS A 208 -20.69 -2.05 1.49
C LYS A 208 -19.88 -3.27 1.06
N ALA A 209 -18.60 -3.09 0.71
CA ALA A 209 -17.68 -4.18 0.36
C ALA A 209 -17.16 -4.96 1.59
N GLY A 210 -17.58 -4.63 2.81
CA GLY A 210 -17.09 -5.28 4.04
C GLY A 210 -15.69 -4.83 4.46
N ILE A 211 -15.12 -3.80 3.82
CA ILE A 211 -13.81 -3.25 4.15
C ILE A 211 -13.96 -2.22 5.28
N GLU A 212 -13.06 -2.25 6.25
CA GLU A 212 -13.01 -1.23 7.31
C GLU A 212 -12.62 0.13 6.73
N LEU A 213 -13.35 1.17 7.14
CA LEU A 213 -13.07 2.56 6.78
C LEU A 213 -12.36 3.26 7.94
N SER A 214 -11.20 3.84 7.64
CA SER A 214 -10.46 4.72 8.55
C SER A 214 -10.32 6.09 7.90
N GLU A 215 -10.75 7.14 8.59
CA GLU A 215 -10.74 8.49 8.04
C GLU A 215 -9.89 9.44 8.88
N TYR A 216 -9.03 10.19 8.20
CA TYR A 216 -8.27 11.27 8.83
C TYR A 216 -9.02 12.57 8.70
N VAL A 217 -9.19 13.27 9.82
CA VAL A 217 -9.81 14.58 9.90
C VAL A 217 -8.82 15.61 10.43
N MET A 218 -8.95 16.84 9.97
CA MET A 218 -8.21 17.99 10.51
C MET A 218 -9.17 18.78 11.41
N PRO A 219 -9.11 18.58 12.74
CA PRO A 219 -9.83 19.46 13.66
C PRO A 219 -9.21 20.85 13.57
N GLY A 220 -10.06 21.88 13.36
CA GLY A 220 -9.65 23.27 13.25
C GLY A 220 -9.25 23.91 14.56
#